data_11af582275504a048827d5d0ed83bd01
#
_entry.id   11af582275504a048827d5d0ed83bd01
#
_cell.length_a   1.000
_cell.length_b   1.000
_cell.length_c   1.000
_cell.angle_alpha   90.00
_cell.angle_beta   90.00
_cell.angle_gamma   90.00
#
_symmetry.space_group_name_H-M   'P 1'
#
loop_
_entity.id
_entity.type
_entity.pdbx_description
1 polymer ?
#
loop_
_entity_poly.entity_id
_entity_poly.type
_entity_poly.pdbx_seq_one_letter_code
_entity_poly.pdbx_strand_id
1 'polypeptide(L)'
;MATLRIPGAVDPHVHLRDLDWAHKATVERETAAAIAGGYWAVLDMPNTPPNTVTAERLRAKYEHVAARARCDFGLYMGADQDGDGSEYAAGAPQAIGLKMYCDHTTGSLLLPDDEARRRHLRAWGAVTDKPVAVHAEGDTLAAVLRSVRETGVRVHFCHVSLASEIELLREGKADGLPISVGVTPHHLYLEAADRERLGGFAMVKPPLKTTADREALWAAVLDGTVDTIESDHAPHTRAEKESQDPPFGLPGLETTVPLTVTAMRERGLTEARLVELLAANAQRIFGLAPPAETYSRVETGSSYVISDDQLLCSSGWSPYSGMRVWGSVREVRIRGRVVYDGEQVLAQPGDGRRLPS
;
A
#
# COMPACT_ATOMS: atom_id res chain seq x y z
N MET A 1 22.42 -5.25 20.53
CA MET A 1 21.36 -4.30 20.15
C MET A 1 20.08 -5.09 19.98
N ALA A 2 18.93 -4.56 20.41
CA ALA A 2 17.65 -5.23 20.23
C ALA A 2 17.29 -5.19 18.73
N THR A 3 17.03 -6.36 18.14
CA THR A 3 16.70 -6.52 16.71
C THR A 3 15.43 -7.31 16.55
N LEU A 4 14.57 -6.84 15.66
CA LEU A 4 13.35 -7.50 15.21
C LEU A 4 13.62 -8.15 13.86
N ARG A 5 13.10 -9.36 13.64
CA ARG A 5 13.08 -10.02 12.33
C ARG A 5 11.65 -10.03 11.79
N ILE A 6 11.44 -9.41 10.61
CA ILE A 6 10.15 -9.41 9.92
C ILE A 6 10.24 -10.40 8.75
N PRO A 7 9.53 -11.53 8.78
CA PRO A 7 9.60 -12.55 7.73
C PRO A 7 8.76 -12.14 6.52
N GLY A 8 9.43 -11.70 5.44
CA GLY A 8 8.80 -11.36 4.18
C GLY A 8 7.78 -10.23 4.28
N ALA A 9 8.21 -9.03 4.68
CA ALA A 9 7.34 -7.85 4.69
C ALA A 9 6.85 -7.52 3.27
N VAL A 10 5.56 -7.24 3.12
CA VAL A 10 4.89 -6.89 1.86
C VAL A 10 4.18 -5.57 2.01
N ASP A 11 4.39 -4.66 1.07
CA ASP A 11 3.53 -3.49 0.97
C ASP A 11 2.43 -3.75 -0.08
N PRO A 12 1.17 -3.93 0.34
CA PRO A 12 0.09 -4.29 -0.58
C PRO A 12 -0.48 -3.12 -1.38
N HIS A 13 0.01 -1.89 -1.15
CA HIS A 13 -0.52 -0.69 -1.79
C HIS A 13 0.58 0.31 -2.12
N VAL A 14 1.08 0.26 -3.35
CA VAL A 14 2.08 1.22 -3.84
C VAL A 14 1.74 1.73 -5.24
N HIS A 15 2.27 2.89 -5.59
CA HIS A 15 2.22 3.46 -6.93
C HIS A 15 3.66 3.68 -7.41
N LEU A 16 4.23 2.72 -8.12
CA LEU A 16 5.62 2.79 -8.60
C LEU A 16 5.82 3.86 -9.68
N ARG A 17 4.73 4.40 -10.23
CA ARG A 17 4.73 5.38 -11.32
C ARG A 17 5.41 4.81 -12.56
N ASP A 18 6.47 5.48 -13.08
CA ASP A 18 7.16 5.13 -14.33
C ASP A 18 6.26 5.31 -15.57
N LEU A 19 6.60 4.73 -16.70
CA LEU A 19 5.83 4.89 -17.94
C LEU A 19 5.58 6.38 -18.25
N ASP A 20 4.33 6.78 -18.49
CA ASP A 20 3.98 8.19 -18.76
C ASP A 20 4.21 9.12 -17.55
N TRP A 21 4.42 8.55 -16.35
CA TRP A 21 4.72 9.28 -15.12
C TRP A 21 6.16 9.09 -14.61
N ALA A 22 7.08 8.70 -15.49
CA ALA A 22 8.49 8.52 -15.14
C ALA A 22 9.18 9.79 -14.61
N HIS A 23 8.63 10.97 -14.89
CA HIS A 23 9.08 12.23 -14.31
C HIS A 23 8.80 12.35 -12.80
N LYS A 24 7.83 11.58 -12.27
CA LYS A 24 7.49 11.54 -10.83
C LYS A 24 8.35 10.53 -10.10
N ALA A 25 8.49 9.33 -10.68
CA ALA A 25 9.23 8.22 -10.10
C ALA A 25 9.49 7.12 -11.14
N THR A 26 10.45 6.24 -10.85
CA THR A 26 10.76 5.09 -11.70
C THR A 26 10.70 3.79 -10.90
N VAL A 27 10.28 2.70 -11.54
CA VAL A 27 10.23 1.35 -10.92
C VAL A 27 11.57 1.01 -10.26
N GLU A 28 12.68 1.35 -10.91
CA GLU A 28 14.01 1.06 -10.40
C GLU A 28 14.29 1.72 -9.05
N ARG A 29 13.93 3.00 -8.90
CA ARG A 29 14.18 3.76 -7.66
C ARG A 29 13.18 3.39 -6.57
N GLU A 30 11.91 3.26 -6.91
CA GLU A 30 10.89 2.96 -5.88
C GLU A 30 11.02 1.53 -5.34
N THR A 31 11.46 0.57 -6.17
CA THR A 31 11.76 -0.78 -5.67
C THR A 31 13.08 -0.84 -4.87
N ALA A 32 14.03 0.07 -5.12
CA ALA A 32 15.18 0.26 -4.23
C ALA A 32 14.74 0.84 -2.87
N ALA A 33 13.87 1.86 -2.88
CA ALA A 33 13.28 2.44 -1.68
C ALA A 33 12.46 1.39 -0.88
N ALA A 34 11.72 0.51 -1.56
CA ALA A 34 11.01 -0.59 -0.93
C ALA A 34 11.95 -1.54 -0.18
N ILE A 35 13.07 -1.92 -0.81
CA ILE A 35 14.09 -2.77 -0.17
C ILE A 35 14.68 -2.06 1.06
N ALA A 36 15.09 -0.79 0.93
CA ALA A 36 15.62 -0.01 2.06
C ALA A 36 14.59 0.17 3.18
N GLY A 37 13.30 0.26 2.81
CA GLY A 37 12.17 0.28 3.75
C GLY A 37 11.87 -1.06 4.42
N GLY A 38 12.54 -2.15 4.02
CA GLY A 38 12.39 -3.46 4.65
C GLY A 38 11.47 -4.44 3.91
N TYR A 39 10.99 -4.12 2.72
CA TYR A 39 10.08 -4.96 1.96
C TYR A 39 10.80 -5.92 1.02
N TRP A 40 10.31 -7.17 0.93
CA TRP A 40 10.73 -8.11 -0.10
C TRP A 40 9.88 -8.00 -1.36
N ALA A 41 8.63 -7.52 -1.21
CA ALA A 41 7.69 -7.41 -2.31
C ALA A 41 6.76 -6.20 -2.14
N VAL A 42 6.32 -5.67 -3.27
CA VAL A 42 5.34 -4.58 -3.37
C VAL A 42 4.23 -4.93 -4.35
N LEU A 43 2.99 -4.45 -4.08
CA LEU A 43 1.86 -4.64 -4.97
C LEU A 43 1.46 -3.31 -5.60
N ASP A 44 1.73 -3.17 -6.91
CA ASP A 44 1.60 -1.91 -7.62
C ASP A 44 0.21 -1.69 -8.23
N MET A 45 -0.33 -0.51 -7.99
CA MET A 45 -1.65 -0.07 -8.41
C MET A 45 -1.75 0.20 -9.93
N PRO A 46 -2.95 0.08 -10.53
CA PRO A 46 -3.13 0.08 -11.98
C PRO A 46 -3.27 1.46 -12.63
N ASN A 47 -3.22 2.55 -11.86
CA ASN A 47 -3.59 3.90 -12.33
C ASN A 47 -2.46 4.70 -12.97
N THR A 48 -1.26 4.15 -13.11
CA THR A 48 -0.21 4.78 -13.93
C THR A 48 -0.57 4.64 -15.40
N PRO A 49 -0.65 5.73 -16.18
CA PRO A 49 -0.90 5.65 -17.61
C PRO A 49 0.23 4.95 -18.38
N PRO A 50 -0.12 4.11 -19.37
CA PRO A 50 -1.45 3.67 -19.74
C PRO A 50 -2.05 2.73 -18.67
N ASN A 51 -3.27 3.05 -18.19
CA ASN A 51 -3.92 2.30 -17.10
C ASN A 51 -4.00 0.80 -17.39
N THR A 52 -3.76 -0.01 -16.36
CA THR A 52 -3.69 -1.48 -16.47
C THR A 52 -5.09 -2.10 -16.37
N VAL A 53 -5.96 -1.87 -17.34
CA VAL A 53 -7.37 -2.29 -17.35
C VAL A 53 -7.67 -3.45 -18.32
N THR A 54 -6.69 -3.88 -19.12
CA THR A 54 -6.81 -5.03 -20.02
C THR A 54 -5.70 -6.06 -19.73
N ALA A 55 -5.93 -7.32 -20.12
CA ALA A 55 -4.94 -8.38 -19.99
C ALA A 55 -3.64 -8.08 -20.79
N GLU A 56 -3.78 -7.41 -21.94
CA GLU A 56 -2.65 -6.98 -22.75
C GLU A 56 -1.79 -5.93 -22.02
N ARG A 57 -2.42 -4.86 -21.49
CA ARG A 57 -1.73 -3.81 -20.74
C ARG A 57 -1.08 -4.35 -19.47
N LEU A 58 -1.75 -5.29 -18.79
CA LEU A 58 -1.19 -5.96 -17.61
C LEU A 58 0.09 -6.72 -17.98
N ARG A 59 0.10 -7.46 -19.08
CA ARG A 59 1.28 -8.18 -19.58
C ARG A 59 2.42 -7.22 -19.93
N ALA A 60 2.12 -6.18 -20.70
CA ALA A 60 3.11 -5.18 -21.08
C ALA A 60 3.74 -4.49 -19.85
N LYS A 61 2.91 -4.15 -18.84
CA LYS A 61 3.41 -3.59 -17.57
C LYS A 61 4.27 -4.59 -16.80
N TYR A 62 3.91 -5.88 -16.78
CA TYR A 62 4.76 -6.92 -16.17
C TYR A 62 6.14 -7.01 -16.83
N GLU A 63 6.22 -6.98 -18.15
CA GLU A 63 7.49 -6.99 -18.89
C GLU A 63 8.32 -5.74 -18.55
N HIS A 64 7.69 -4.58 -18.52
CA HIS A 64 8.35 -3.32 -18.17
C HIS A 64 8.92 -3.33 -16.75
N VAL A 65 8.11 -3.75 -15.77
CA VAL A 65 8.50 -3.80 -14.35
C VAL A 65 9.56 -4.87 -14.11
N ALA A 66 9.43 -6.06 -14.71
CA ALA A 66 10.38 -7.15 -14.55
C ALA A 66 11.81 -6.78 -14.98
N ALA A 67 11.94 -5.95 -16.01
CA ALA A 67 13.26 -5.50 -16.46
C ALA A 67 13.95 -4.50 -15.51
N ARG A 68 13.21 -3.92 -14.55
CA ARG A 68 13.65 -2.78 -13.72
C ARG A 68 13.59 -3.02 -12.23
N ALA A 69 12.64 -3.84 -11.78
CA ALA A 69 12.38 -4.05 -10.35
C ALA A 69 13.57 -4.69 -9.64
N ARG A 70 13.88 -4.19 -8.46
CA ARG A 70 14.92 -4.71 -7.57
C ARG A 70 14.37 -5.66 -6.50
N CYS A 71 13.11 -5.47 -6.07
CA CYS A 71 12.37 -6.38 -5.19
C CYS A 71 11.28 -7.13 -5.96
N ASP A 72 10.71 -8.16 -5.35
CA ASP A 72 9.61 -8.89 -5.95
C ASP A 72 8.34 -7.99 -6.04
N PHE A 73 7.47 -8.28 -7.00
CA PHE A 73 6.33 -7.42 -7.27
C PHE A 73 5.11 -8.17 -7.80
N GLY A 74 3.93 -7.65 -7.46
CA GLY A 74 2.66 -8.02 -8.06
C GLY A 74 1.97 -6.79 -8.65
N LEU A 75 1.14 -6.98 -9.67
CA LEU A 75 0.40 -5.89 -10.30
C LEU A 75 -1.10 -6.12 -10.16
N TYR A 76 -1.84 -5.07 -9.78
CA TYR A 76 -3.29 -5.07 -9.85
C TYR A 76 -3.78 -4.82 -11.27
N MET A 77 -4.92 -5.44 -11.59
CA MET A 77 -5.75 -5.02 -12.71
C MET A 77 -6.71 -3.93 -12.23
N GLY A 78 -6.99 -2.92 -13.05
CA GLY A 78 -7.93 -1.85 -12.74
C GLY A 78 -9.33 -2.13 -13.26
N ALA A 79 -10.35 -1.75 -12.49
CA ALA A 79 -11.70 -1.63 -13.01
C ALA A 79 -11.88 -0.28 -13.72
N ASP A 80 -12.61 -0.26 -14.81
CA ASP A 80 -12.89 0.90 -15.66
C ASP A 80 -14.40 1.18 -15.69
N GLN A 81 -14.82 2.44 -15.59
CA GLN A 81 -16.24 2.83 -15.55
C GLN A 81 -17.05 2.24 -16.70
N ASP A 82 -16.50 2.25 -17.89
CA ASP A 82 -17.15 1.76 -19.11
C ASP A 82 -16.91 0.26 -19.37
N GLY A 83 -16.05 -0.36 -18.56
CA GLY A 83 -15.71 -1.78 -18.65
C GLY A 83 -16.85 -2.68 -18.18
N ASP A 84 -17.02 -3.80 -18.86
CA ASP A 84 -18.01 -4.83 -18.53
C ASP A 84 -17.42 -6.04 -17.77
N GLY A 85 -16.09 -6.03 -17.53
CA GLY A 85 -15.36 -7.13 -16.90
C GLY A 85 -14.98 -8.27 -17.85
N SER A 86 -15.22 -8.15 -19.16
CA SER A 86 -14.86 -9.19 -20.16
C SER A 86 -13.36 -9.52 -20.18
N GLU A 87 -12.50 -8.57 -19.82
CA GLU A 87 -11.06 -8.74 -19.74
C GLU A 87 -10.59 -9.57 -18.52
N TYR A 88 -11.47 -9.78 -17.52
CA TYR A 88 -11.05 -10.40 -16.24
C TYR A 88 -10.67 -11.88 -16.38
N ALA A 89 -11.36 -12.63 -17.23
CA ALA A 89 -11.01 -14.03 -17.44
C ALA A 89 -9.57 -14.22 -17.96
N ALA A 90 -9.10 -13.29 -18.80
CA ALA A 90 -7.73 -13.30 -19.33
C ALA A 90 -6.71 -12.63 -18.37
N GLY A 91 -7.13 -11.63 -17.62
CA GLY A 91 -6.27 -10.83 -16.74
C GLY A 91 -6.08 -11.44 -15.35
N ALA A 92 -7.13 -12.01 -14.74
CA ALA A 92 -7.11 -12.53 -13.38
C ALA A 92 -6.01 -13.56 -13.09
N PRO A 93 -5.67 -14.50 -14.00
CA PRO A 93 -4.55 -15.39 -13.77
C PRO A 93 -3.21 -14.69 -13.60
N GLN A 94 -3.10 -13.48 -14.09
CA GLN A 94 -1.86 -12.71 -14.05
C GLN A 94 -1.86 -11.63 -12.94
N ALA A 95 -3.02 -11.07 -12.60
CA ALA A 95 -3.15 -10.02 -11.60
C ALA A 95 -3.02 -10.56 -10.19
N ILE A 96 -2.52 -9.75 -9.26
CA ILE A 96 -2.53 -10.06 -7.83
C ILE A 96 -3.93 -9.83 -7.20
N GLY A 97 -4.73 -9.01 -7.82
CA GLY A 97 -6.09 -8.63 -7.44
C GLY A 97 -6.68 -7.63 -8.43
N LEU A 98 -7.93 -7.24 -8.21
CA LEU A 98 -8.57 -6.12 -8.90
C LEU A 98 -8.46 -4.87 -8.03
N LYS A 99 -8.29 -3.69 -8.63
CA LYS A 99 -8.40 -2.39 -7.94
C LYS A 99 -9.60 -1.60 -8.45
N MET A 100 -10.40 -1.09 -7.52
CA MET A 100 -11.52 -0.18 -7.79
C MET A 100 -11.27 1.16 -7.07
N TYR A 101 -11.42 2.26 -7.80
CA TYR A 101 -11.40 3.62 -7.25
C TYR A 101 -12.84 4.13 -7.20
N CYS A 102 -13.46 4.02 -6.03
CA CYS A 102 -14.88 4.32 -5.84
C CYS A 102 -15.15 5.79 -5.52
N ASP A 103 -14.12 6.53 -5.13
CA ASP A 103 -14.13 7.98 -4.91
C ASP A 103 -12.99 8.65 -5.67
N HIS A 104 -13.07 9.98 -5.78
CA HIS A 104 -12.13 10.78 -6.55
C HIS A 104 -10.72 10.78 -5.92
N THR A 105 -9.73 10.40 -6.72
CA THR A 105 -8.30 10.38 -6.37
C THR A 105 -7.44 10.70 -7.61
N THR A 106 -6.12 10.46 -7.53
CA THR A 106 -5.20 10.66 -8.66
C THR A 106 -5.43 9.62 -9.76
N GLY A 107 -5.65 10.09 -10.98
CA GLY A 107 -5.86 9.24 -12.16
C GLY A 107 -7.29 9.30 -12.68
N SER A 108 -7.60 8.44 -13.69
CA SER A 108 -8.86 8.47 -14.44
C SER A 108 -9.77 7.26 -14.21
N LEU A 109 -9.42 6.35 -13.29
CA LEU A 109 -10.16 5.10 -13.05
C LEU A 109 -11.27 5.25 -12.00
N LEU A 110 -12.05 6.33 -12.03
CA LEU A 110 -13.14 6.55 -11.08
C LEU A 110 -14.37 5.69 -11.43
N LEU A 111 -14.94 5.03 -10.41
CA LEU A 111 -16.20 4.27 -10.45
C LEU A 111 -17.26 4.92 -9.53
N PRO A 112 -17.89 6.02 -9.93
CA PRO A 112 -18.83 6.74 -9.08
C PRO A 112 -20.18 6.02 -8.91
N ASP A 113 -20.51 5.09 -9.81
CA ASP A 113 -21.80 4.42 -9.88
C ASP A 113 -21.81 3.08 -9.16
N ASP A 114 -22.79 2.89 -8.25
CA ASP A 114 -22.95 1.65 -7.48
C ASP A 114 -23.23 0.43 -8.36
N GLU A 115 -23.95 0.60 -9.48
CA GLU A 115 -24.23 -0.50 -10.39
C GLU A 115 -22.95 -0.95 -11.12
N ALA A 116 -22.10 0.00 -11.53
CA ALA A 116 -20.79 -0.31 -12.10
C ALA A 116 -19.92 -1.08 -11.06
N ARG A 117 -19.88 -0.64 -9.80
CA ARG A 117 -19.13 -1.33 -8.73
C ARG A 117 -19.62 -2.76 -8.54
N ARG A 118 -20.94 -3.00 -8.46
CA ARG A 118 -21.53 -4.34 -8.34
C ARG A 118 -21.23 -5.21 -9.56
N ARG A 119 -21.31 -4.63 -10.76
CA ARG A 119 -20.97 -5.33 -12.01
C ARG A 119 -19.54 -5.85 -11.97
N HIS A 120 -18.58 -5.02 -11.60
CA HIS A 120 -17.17 -5.40 -11.50
C HIS A 120 -16.92 -6.44 -10.41
N LEU A 121 -17.53 -6.29 -9.23
CA LEU A 121 -17.42 -7.30 -8.16
C LEU A 121 -17.92 -8.67 -8.64
N ARG A 122 -19.13 -8.73 -9.25
CA ARG A 122 -19.68 -9.98 -9.79
C ARG A 122 -18.83 -10.58 -10.89
N ALA A 123 -18.38 -9.76 -11.83
CA ALA A 123 -17.55 -10.22 -12.96
C ALA A 123 -16.19 -10.77 -12.47
N TRP A 124 -15.56 -10.09 -11.50
CA TRP A 124 -14.31 -10.57 -10.91
C TRP A 124 -14.51 -11.86 -10.10
N GLY A 125 -15.50 -11.90 -9.22
CA GLY A 125 -15.83 -13.09 -8.41
C GLY A 125 -16.27 -14.31 -9.22
N ALA A 126 -16.74 -14.11 -10.45
CA ALA A 126 -17.09 -15.21 -11.35
C ALA A 126 -15.87 -15.94 -11.94
N VAL A 127 -14.70 -15.30 -11.96
CA VAL A 127 -13.48 -15.84 -12.61
C VAL A 127 -12.36 -16.16 -11.63
N THR A 128 -12.39 -15.61 -10.41
CA THR A 128 -11.32 -15.82 -9.40
C THR A 128 -11.80 -15.49 -8.00
N ASP A 129 -11.12 -16.02 -6.98
CA ASP A 129 -11.28 -15.70 -5.55
C ASP A 129 -10.27 -14.67 -5.03
N LYS A 130 -9.43 -14.11 -5.91
CA LYS A 130 -8.46 -13.08 -5.53
C LYS A 130 -9.17 -11.80 -5.05
N PRO A 131 -8.57 -11.05 -4.10
CA PRO A 131 -9.22 -9.90 -3.51
C PRO A 131 -9.44 -8.76 -4.50
N VAL A 132 -10.49 -7.99 -4.25
CA VAL A 132 -10.70 -6.66 -4.84
C VAL A 132 -10.25 -5.61 -3.84
N ALA A 133 -9.19 -4.86 -4.14
CA ALA A 133 -8.74 -3.73 -3.36
C ALA A 133 -9.56 -2.48 -3.72
N VAL A 134 -10.11 -1.78 -2.73
CA VAL A 134 -10.99 -0.63 -2.98
C VAL A 134 -10.50 0.64 -2.31
N HIS A 135 -10.52 1.75 -3.05
CA HIS A 135 -10.49 3.09 -2.50
C HIS A 135 -11.95 3.54 -2.35
N ALA A 136 -12.44 3.68 -1.12
CA ALA A 136 -13.81 4.09 -0.84
C ALA A 136 -13.84 4.86 0.50
N GLU A 137 -14.59 5.97 0.53
CA GLU A 137 -14.69 6.87 1.68
C GLU A 137 -16.15 7.00 2.15
N GLY A 138 -16.41 7.02 3.46
CA GLY A 138 -17.70 7.33 4.05
C GLY A 138 -18.87 6.52 3.49
N ASP A 139 -19.86 7.19 2.91
CA ASP A 139 -21.06 6.55 2.34
C ASP A 139 -20.75 5.58 1.20
N THR A 140 -19.68 5.85 0.44
CA THR A 140 -19.22 4.97 -0.63
C THR A 140 -18.66 3.68 -0.06
N LEU A 141 -17.89 3.74 1.04
CA LEU A 141 -17.42 2.54 1.74
C LEU A 141 -18.60 1.69 2.21
N ALA A 142 -19.62 2.32 2.83
CA ALA A 142 -20.83 1.63 3.26
C ALA A 142 -21.59 0.98 2.09
N ALA A 143 -21.62 1.62 0.92
CA ALA A 143 -22.25 1.07 -0.28
C ALA A 143 -21.46 -0.14 -0.82
N VAL A 144 -20.12 -0.08 -0.85
CA VAL A 144 -19.28 -1.23 -1.21
C VAL A 144 -19.48 -2.38 -0.23
N LEU A 145 -19.53 -2.11 1.06
CA LEU A 145 -19.76 -3.15 2.08
C LEU A 145 -21.11 -3.87 1.90
N ARG A 146 -22.18 -3.13 1.52
CA ARG A 146 -23.47 -3.76 1.12
C ARG A 146 -23.30 -4.66 -0.09
N SER A 147 -22.53 -4.23 -1.09
CA SER A 147 -22.23 -5.03 -2.28
C SER A 147 -21.44 -6.30 -1.95
N VAL A 148 -20.54 -6.25 -0.96
CA VAL A 148 -19.85 -7.45 -0.44
C VAL A 148 -20.84 -8.43 0.18
N ARG A 149 -21.84 -7.96 0.97
CA ARG A 149 -22.91 -8.83 1.53
C ARG A 149 -23.69 -9.55 0.43
N GLU A 150 -23.96 -8.86 -0.68
CA GLU A 150 -24.74 -9.41 -1.79
C GLU A 150 -23.94 -10.40 -2.65
N THR A 151 -22.65 -10.15 -2.84
CA THR A 151 -21.82 -10.88 -3.81
C THR A 151 -20.93 -11.96 -3.18
N GLY A 152 -20.58 -11.83 -1.90
CA GLY A 152 -19.61 -12.69 -1.23
C GLY A 152 -18.18 -12.56 -1.74
N VAL A 153 -17.88 -11.56 -2.57
CA VAL A 153 -16.54 -11.32 -3.12
C VAL A 153 -15.60 -10.82 -2.02
N ARG A 154 -14.37 -11.33 -2.02
CA ARG A 154 -13.33 -10.87 -1.09
C ARG A 154 -12.90 -9.44 -1.40
N VAL A 155 -13.02 -8.54 -0.42
CA VAL A 155 -12.65 -7.13 -0.58
C VAL A 155 -11.62 -6.71 0.47
N HIS A 156 -10.60 -6.01 0.02
CA HIS A 156 -9.63 -5.30 0.85
C HIS A 156 -9.91 -3.80 0.80
N PHE A 157 -10.37 -3.24 1.92
CA PHE A 157 -10.58 -1.81 2.07
C PHE A 157 -9.24 -1.14 2.35
N CYS A 158 -8.70 -0.43 1.37
CA CYS A 158 -7.41 0.27 1.47
C CYS A 158 -7.53 1.52 2.33
N HIS A 159 -6.42 1.93 2.97
CA HIS A 159 -6.23 3.26 3.61
C HIS A 159 -7.48 3.82 4.31
N VAL A 160 -8.19 2.99 5.08
CA VAL A 160 -9.35 3.41 5.90
C VAL A 160 -8.95 4.54 6.83
N SER A 161 -9.79 5.58 6.95
CA SER A 161 -9.38 6.84 7.55
C SER A 161 -10.32 7.41 8.61
N LEU A 162 -11.59 6.99 8.66
CA LEU A 162 -12.59 7.51 9.61
C LEU A 162 -12.92 6.49 10.72
N ALA A 163 -13.20 6.99 11.91
CA ALA A 163 -13.72 6.18 13.02
C ALA A 163 -15.01 5.44 12.64
N SER A 164 -15.94 6.13 11.95
CA SER A 164 -17.19 5.53 11.50
C SER A 164 -17.00 4.41 10.48
N GLU A 165 -15.98 4.50 9.62
CA GLU A 165 -15.62 3.43 8.67
C GLU A 165 -15.10 2.20 9.41
N ILE A 166 -14.27 2.39 10.43
CA ILE A 166 -13.76 1.30 11.28
C ILE A 166 -14.90 0.56 11.97
N GLU A 167 -15.89 1.27 12.50
CA GLU A 167 -17.05 0.62 13.15
C GLU A 167 -17.84 -0.25 12.16
N LEU A 168 -18.15 0.28 10.97
CA LEU A 168 -18.82 -0.48 9.90
C LEU A 168 -18.04 -1.74 9.49
N LEU A 169 -16.72 -1.63 9.38
CA LEU A 169 -15.87 -2.75 9.00
C LEU A 169 -15.70 -3.76 10.13
N ARG A 170 -15.67 -3.31 11.38
CA ARG A 170 -15.68 -4.19 12.56
C ARG A 170 -16.97 -5.02 12.62
N GLU A 171 -18.13 -4.39 12.41
CA GLU A 171 -19.42 -5.08 12.30
C GLU A 171 -19.40 -6.07 11.12
N GLY A 172 -18.93 -5.65 9.95
CA GLY A 172 -18.81 -6.52 8.78
C GLY A 172 -17.94 -7.76 9.03
N LYS A 173 -16.82 -7.61 9.74
CA LYS A 173 -15.98 -8.75 10.15
C LYS A 173 -16.69 -9.66 11.15
N ALA A 174 -17.40 -9.09 12.14
CA ALA A 174 -18.18 -9.86 13.12
C ALA A 174 -19.30 -10.66 12.45
N ASP A 175 -19.90 -10.13 11.37
CA ASP A 175 -20.89 -10.82 10.54
C ASP A 175 -20.26 -11.89 9.60
N GLY A 176 -18.95 -12.06 9.62
CA GLY A 176 -18.25 -13.04 8.79
C GLY A 176 -18.09 -12.63 7.32
N LEU A 177 -18.20 -11.36 6.98
CA LEU A 177 -17.97 -10.92 5.60
C LEU A 177 -16.49 -11.14 5.19
N PRO A 178 -16.24 -11.50 3.94
CA PRO A 178 -14.89 -11.75 3.43
C PRO A 178 -14.14 -10.45 3.16
N ILE A 179 -13.90 -9.66 4.21
CA ILE A 179 -13.25 -8.36 4.13
C ILE A 179 -11.91 -8.33 4.87
N SER A 180 -11.04 -7.45 4.43
CA SER A 180 -9.82 -7.06 5.12
C SER A 180 -9.64 -5.54 5.09
N VAL A 181 -8.88 -5.01 6.04
CA VAL A 181 -8.79 -3.58 6.33
C VAL A 181 -7.33 -3.15 6.35
N GLY A 182 -6.99 -2.19 5.50
CA GLY A 182 -5.69 -1.51 5.47
C GLY A 182 -5.79 -0.09 6.02
N VAL A 183 -4.78 0.34 6.76
CA VAL A 183 -4.57 1.73 7.18
C VAL A 183 -3.18 2.18 6.80
N THR A 184 -2.96 3.49 6.75
CA THR A 184 -1.66 4.04 6.36
C THR A 184 -0.98 4.77 7.51
N PRO A 185 0.37 4.85 7.51
CA PRO A 185 1.10 5.64 8.50
C PRO A 185 0.67 7.10 8.54
N HIS A 186 0.30 7.71 7.41
CA HIS A 186 -0.12 9.11 7.42
C HIS A 186 -1.46 9.33 8.12
N HIS A 187 -2.40 8.38 8.09
CA HIS A 187 -3.62 8.47 8.90
C HIS A 187 -3.41 8.09 10.37
N LEU A 188 -2.31 7.39 10.69
CA LEU A 188 -1.96 7.01 12.06
C LEU A 188 -1.10 8.06 12.79
N TYR A 189 -0.30 8.86 12.07
CA TYR A 189 0.67 9.79 12.64
C TYR A 189 0.40 11.26 12.35
N LEU A 190 -0.38 11.56 11.31
CA LEU A 190 -0.72 12.93 10.92
C LEU A 190 -2.23 13.15 11.08
N GLU A 191 -2.62 14.43 11.19
CA GLU A 191 -4.02 14.83 11.31
C GLU A 191 -4.32 16.08 10.45
N ALA A 192 -5.59 16.45 10.35
CA ALA A 192 -6.02 17.58 9.51
C ALA A 192 -5.30 18.88 9.84
N ALA A 193 -4.96 19.10 11.10
CA ALA A 193 -4.23 20.30 11.56
C ALA A 193 -2.80 20.37 10.98
N ASP A 194 -2.16 19.22 10.68
CA ASP A 194 -0.83 19.21 10.06
C ASP A 194 -0.80 19.84 8.67
N ARG A 195 -1.95 20.01 8.02
CA ARG A 195 -2.03 20.72 6.73
C ARG A 195 -1.56 22.17 6.80
N GLU A 196 -1.72 22.82 7.94
CA GLU A 196 -1.22 24.17 8.14
C GLU A 196 0.31 24.22 8.02
N ARG A 197 0.99 23.25 8.60
CA ARG A 197 2.45 23.13 8.61
C ARG A 197 3.01 22.55 7.30
N LEU A 198 2.35 21.54 6.75
CA LEU A 198 2.84 20.75 5.61
C LEU A 198 2.38 21.28 4.25
N GLY A 199 1.33 22.10 4.20
CA GLY A 199 0.80 22.63 2.94
C GLY A 199 0.46 21.52 1.94
N GLY A 200 0.94 21.63 0.70
CA GLY A 200 0.73 20.65 -0.36
C GLY A 200 1.31 19.26 -0.06
N PHE A 201 2.30 19.16 0.82
CA PHE A 201 2.88 17.89 1.24
C PHE A 201 1.92 17.03 2.10
N ALA A 202 0.84 17.61 2.64
CA ALA A 202 -0.22 16.89 3.32
C ALA A 202 -1.41 16.53 2.40
N MET A 203 -1.34 16.87 1.10
CA MET A 203 -2.42 16.53 0.16
C MET A 203 -2.38 15.06 -0.18
N VAL A 204 -3.38 14.33 0.31
CA VAL A 204 -3.55 12.87 0.19
C VAL A 204 -5.04 12.53 0.08
N LYS A 205 -5.38 11.38 -0.46
CA LYS A 205 -6.73 10.81 -0.50
C LYS A 205 -6.71 9.37 0.03
N PRO A 206 -7.58 9.07 1.02
CA PRO A 206 -8.48 9.97 1.79
C PRO A 206 -7.71 11.12 2.46
N PRO A 207 -8.34 12.29 2.67
CA PRO A 207 -7.66 13.39 3.34
C PRO A 207 -7.36 13.05 4.81
N LEU A 208 -6.31 13.66 5.38
CA LEU A 208 -6.01 13.57 6.81
C LEU A 208 -7.24 13.99 7.62
N LYS A 209 -7.53 13.25 8.67
CA LYS A 209 -8.75 13.36 9.49
C LYS A 209 -8.46 14.02 10.85
N THR A 210 -9.42 13.94 11.75
CA THR A 210 -9.31 14.50 13.11
C THR A 210 -8.44 13.63 14.02
N THR A 211 -8.02 14.20 15.15
CA THR A 211 -7.37 13.43 16.23
C THR A 211 -8.24 12.25 16.69
N ALA A 212 -9.56 12.44 16.77
CA ALA A 212 -10.48 11.36 17.18
C ALA A 212 -10.48 10.19 16.18
N ASP A 213 -10.47 10.47 14.88
CA ASP A 213 -10.36 9.45 13.85
C ASP A 213 -9.02 8.73 13.95
N ARG A 214 -7.91 9.45 14.10
CA ARG A 214 -6.57 8.87 14.26
C ARG A 214 -6.51 7.92 15.47
N GLU A 215 -7.05 8.32 16.63
CA GLU A 215 -7.07 7.46 17.83
C GLU A 215 -7.98 6.23 17.65
N ALA A 216 -9.09 6.34 16.91
CA ALA A 216 -9.92 5.20 16.55
C ALA A 216 -9.19 4.21 15.63
N LEU A 217 -8.41 4.70 14.66
CA LEU A 217 -7.55 3.86 13.82
C LEU A 217 -6.49 3.13 14.67
N TRP A 218 -5.83 3.80 15.61
CA TRP A 218 -4.89 3.16 16.53
C TRP A 218 -5.54 2.07 17.38
N ALA A 219 -6.73 2.33 17.92
CA ALA A 219 -7.49 1.31 18.65
C ALA A 219 -7.77 0.08 17.75
N ALA A 220 -8.16 0.30 16.49
CA ALA A 220 -8.42 -0.76 15.52
C ALA A 220 -7.16 -1.52 15.08
N VAL A 221 -6.00 -0.87 15.05
CA VAL A 221 -4.70 -1.53 14.85
C VAL A 221 -4.39 -2.47 16.00
N LEU A 222 -4.64 -2.04 17.24
CA LEU A 222 -4.32 -2.81 18.45
C LEU A 222 -5.29 -3.97 18.69
N ASP A 223 -6.59 -3.80 18.41
CA ASP A 223 -7.62 -4.81 18.66
C ASP A 223 -7.74 -5.89 17.57
N GLY A 224 -7.05 -5.72 16.43
CA GLY A 224 -7.07 -6.71 15.34
C GLY A 224 -8.11 -6.42 14.24
N THR A 225 -8.87 -5.34 14.32
CA THR A 225 -9.81 -4.93 13.27
C THR A 225 -9.08 -4.59 11.97
N VAL A 226 -7.95 -3.86 12.07
CA VAL A 226 -7.05 -3.57 10.93
C VAL A 226 -6.22 -4.81 10.61
N ASP A 227 -6.10 -5.18 9.35
CA ASP A 227 -5.27 -6.30 8.91
C ASP A 227 -3.86 -5.88 8.49
N THR A 228 -3.71 -4.75 7.79
CA THR A 228 -2.43 -4.31 7.23
C THR A 228 -2.14 -2.84 7.54
N ILE A 229 -0.85 -2.52 7.74
CA ILE A 229 -0.35 -1.16 7.57
C ILE A 229 0.32 -1.12 6.21
N GLU A 230 -0.26 -0.34 5.30
CA GLU A 230 0.19 -0.16 3.92
C GLU A 230 0.66 1.27 3.69
N SER A 231 1.69 1.47 2.87
CA SER A 231 2.27 2.81 2.73
C SER A 231 1.39 3.79 1.96
N ASP A 232 0.59 3.29 1.04
CA ASP A 232 0.02 4.08 -0.06
C ASP A 232 1.07 4.98 -0.71
N HIS A 233 2.28 4.42 -0.90
CA HIS A 233 3.39 5.13 -1.50
C HIS A 233 2.99 5.65 -2.88
N ALA A 234 2.82 6.96 -2.97
CA ALA A 234 2.32 7.64 -4.15
C ALA A 234 3.19 8.88 -4.44
N PRO A 235 4.40 8.68 -5.00
CA PRO A 235 5.40 9.72 -5.14
C PRO A 235 4.98 10.81 -6.13
N HIS A 236 5.32 12.04 -5.77
CA HIS A 236 5.23 13.26 -6.57
C HIS A 236 6.49 14.09 -6.36
N THR A 237 6.89 14.84 -7.36
CA THR A 237 8.03 15.75 -7.24
C THR A 237 7.74 16.85 -6.22
N ARG A 238 8.79 17.40 -5.61
CA ARG A 238 8.66 18.55 -4.70
C ARG A 238 7.96 19.73 -5.40
N ALA A 239 8.34 20.02 -6.65
CA ALA A 239 7.73 21.10 -7.43
C ALA A 239 6.22 20.92 -7.65
N GLU A 240 5.75 19.68 -7.87
CA GLU A 240 4.31 19.40 -7.96
C GLU A 240 3.61 19.66 -6.62
N LYS A 241 4.22 19.25 -5.51
CA LYS A 241 3.64 19.45 -4.17
C LYS A 241 3.63 20.92 -3.72
N GLU A 242 4.54 21.71 -4.22
CA GLU A 242 4.64 23.16 -3.97
C GLU A 242 3.80 24.00 -4.97
N SER A 243 3.15 23.38 -5.94
CA SER A 243 2.30 24.07 -6.92
C SER A 243 1.01 24.61 -6.29
N GLN A 244 0.27 25.43 -7.04
CA GLN A 244 -1.02 25.96 -6.60
C GLN A 244 -2.12 24.90 -6.49
N ASP A 245 -2.00 23.81 -7.25
CA ASP A 245 -2.89 22.65 -7.23
C ASP A 245 -2.07 21.37 -7.00
N PRO A 246 -1.64 21.13 -5.74
CA PRO A 246 -0.78 19.99 -5.44
C PRO A 246 -1.53 18.67 -5.59
N PRO A 247 -0.97 17.70 -6.31
CA PRO A 247 -1.60 16.40 -6.50
C PRO A 247 -1.68 15.60 -5.20
N PHE A 248 -2.63 14.67 -5.12
CA PHE A 248 -2.79 13.76 -3.99
C PHE A 248 -1.74 12.65 -4.02
N GLY A 249 -1.13 12.39 -2.88
CA GLY A 249 -0.15 11.33 -2.68
C GLY A 249 1.12 11.80 -1.96
N LEU A 250 1.76 10.87 -1.30
CA LEU A 250 3.02 11.09 -0.57
C LEU A 250 3.89 9.83 -0.59
N PRO A 251 5.22 9.94 -0.39
CA PRO A 251 6.10 8.79 -0.26
C PRO A 251 5.96 8.15 1.13
N GLY A 252 5.95 6.82 1.19
CA GLY A 252 5.78 6.07 2.45
C GLY A 252 6.66 4.84 2.60
N LEU A 253 7.23 4.28 1.52
CA LEU A 253 7.95 3.00 1.54
C LEU A 253 9.06 2.94 2.60
N GLU A 254 9.90 3.96 2.70
CA GLU A 254 11.07 3.96 3.59
C GLU A 254 10.71 4.32 5.04
N THR A 255 9.49 4.80 5.29
CA THR A 255 9.08 5.32 6.60
C THR A 255 8.03 4.46 7.31
N THR A 256 7.33 3.58 6.59
CA THR A 256 6.27 2.75 7.17
C THR A 256 6.78 1.79 8.25
N VAL A 257 7.85 1.05 7.99
CA VAL A 257 8.43 0.12 8.97
C VAL A 257 8.95 0.87 10.20
N PRO A 258 9.76 1.94 10.08
CA PRO A 258 10.19 2.73 11.23
C PRO A 258 9.05 3.31 12.06
N LEU A 259 8.02 3.85 11.42
CA LEU A 259 6.85 4.37 12.13
C LEU A 259 6.09 3.25 12.86
N THR A 260 5.92 2.08 12.23
CA THR A 260 5.26 0.94 12.89
C THR A 260 6.08 0.40 14.07
N VAL A 261 7.41 0.37 13.97
CA VAL A 261 8.29 0.01 15.11
C VAL A 261 8.21 1.06 16.23
N THR A 262 8.10 2.34 15.87
CA THR A 262 7.91 3.42 16.84
C THR A 262 6.65 3.19 17.68
N ALA A 263 5.58 2.69 17.07
CA ALA A 263 4.33 2.37 17.78
C ALA A 263 4.49 1.27 18.84
N MET A 264 5.51 0.42 18.76
CA MET A 264 5.78 -0.55 19.84
C MET A 264 6.09 0.17 21.17
N ARG A 265 6.73 1.32 21.12
CA ARG A 265 7.07 2.14 22.28
C ARG A 265 5.96 3.11 22.68
N GLU A 266 5.33 3.72 21.71
CA GLU A 266 4.39 4.83 21.93
C GLU A 266 2.94 4.35 22.14
N ARG A 267 2.58 3.20 21.55
CA ARG A 267 1.22 2.67 21.52
C ARG A 267 1.08 1.26 22.13
N GLY A 268 2.18 0.66 22.57
CA GLY A 268 2.16 -0.70 23.11
C GLY A 268 1.91 -1.78 22.04
N LEU A 269 2.18 -1.49 20.77
CA LEU A 269 2.12 -2.49 19.70
C LEU A 269 3.09 -3.63 19.99
N THR A 270 2.61 -4.87 19.98
CA THR A 270 3.47 -6.04 20.22
C THR A 270 4.26 -6.40 18.95
N GLU A 271 5.40 -7.08 19.11
CA GLU A 271 6.21 -7.59 18.00
C GLU A 271 5.38 -8.53 17.10
N ALA A 272 4.61 -9.44 17.71
CA ALA A 272 3.75 -10.35 16.96
C ALA A 272 2.74 -9.60 16.10
N ARG A 273 2.09 -8.58 16.68
CA ARG A 273 1.10 -7.77 15.96
C ARG A 273 1.74 -6.94 14.83
N LEU A 274 2.94 -6.41 15.05
CA LEU A 274 3.70 -5.73 14.00
C LEU A 274 3.99 -6.65 12.81
N VAL A 275 4.42 -7.89 13.07
CA VAL A 275 4.68 -8.89 12.01
C VAL A 275 3.39 -9.26 11.27
N GLU A 276 2.25 -9.36 11.96
CA GLU A 276 0.96 -9.55 11.30
C GLU A 276 0.64 -8.41 10.33
N LEU A 277 0.78 -7.17 10.79
CA LEU A 277 0.42 -5.95 10.05
C LEU A 277 1.28 -5.69 8.82
N LEU A 278 2.58 -6.00 8.90
CA LEU A 278 3.55 -5.70 7.82
C LEU A 278 3.87 -6.91 6.93
N ALA A 279 3.50 -8.13 7.35
CA ALA A 279 3.90 -9.33 6.64
C ALA A 279 2.77 -10.36 6.55
N ALA A 280 2.43 -11.06 7.65
CA ALA A 280 1.64 -12.26 7.63
C ALA A 280 0.23 -12.07 7.05
N ASN A 281 -0.43 -10.95 7.38
CA ASN A 281 -1.78 -10.69 6.89
C ASN A 281 -1.80 -10.36 5.40
N ALA A 282 -0.87 -9.53 4.91
CA ALA A 282 -0.76 -9.25 3.47
C ALA A 282 -0.47 -10.55 2.70
N GLN A 283 0.44 -11.40 3.21
CA GLN A 283 0.73 -12.72 2.62
C GLN A 283 -0.54 -13.57 2.52
N ARG A 284 -1.33 -13.66 3.61
CA ARG A 284 -2.59 -14.42 3.65
C ARG A 284 -3.66 -13.83 2.74
N ILE A 285 -3.84 -12.51 2.73
CA ILE A 285 -4.87 -11.82 1.94
C ILE A 285 -4.63 -12.01 0.45
N PHE A 286 -3.40 -11.89 0.01
CA PHE A 286 -3.00 -11.93 -1.39
C PHE A 286 -2.43 -13.29 -1.85
N GLY A 287 -2.48 -14.31 -0.98
CA GLY A 287 -2.02 -15.66 -1.33
C GLY A 287 -0.52 -15.76 -1.58
N LEU A 288 0.29 -14.96 -0.86
CA LEU A 288 1.73 -14.88 -1.07
C LEU A 288 2.47 -15.79 -0.09
N ALA A 289 3.55 -16.40 -0.58
CA ALA A 289 4.50 -17.16 0.24
C ALA A 289 5.91 -16.59 0.03
N PRO A 290 6.52 -15.96 1.05
CA PRO A 290 7.89 -15.49 0.90
C PRO A 290 8.82 -16.68 0.64
N PRO A 291 9.78 -16.55 -0.30
CA PRO A 291 10.78 -17.56 -0.52
C PRO A 291 11.58 -17.87 0.76
N ALA A 292 12.16 -19.06 0.85
CA ALA A 292 13.02 -19.42 1.97
C ALA A 292 14.12 -18.36 2.19
N GLU A 293 14.49 -18.13 3.45
CA GLU A 293 15.50 -17.14 3.86
C GLU A 293 15.20 -15.72 3.29
N THR A 294 13.91 -15.31 3.34
CA THR A 294 13.45 -13.95 2.99
C THR A 294 12.94 -13.25 4.23
N TYR A 295 13.61 -12.16 4.63
CA TYR A 295 13.27 -11.40 5.83
C TYR A 295 14.00 -10.06 5.88
N SER A 296 13.51 -9.16 6.74
CA SER A 296 14.18 -7.92 7.13
C SER A 296 14.64 -7.99 8.56
N ARG A 297 15.81 -7.41 8.84
CA ARG A 297 16.35 -7.20 10.20
C ARG A 297 16.25 -5.72 10.54
N VAL A 298 15.52 -5.41 11.60
CA VAL A 298 15.26 -4.04 12.03
C VAL A 298 15.81 -3.82 13.42
N GLU A 299 16.67 -2.82 13.58
CA GLU A 299 17.18 -2.40 14.87
C GLU A 299 16.12 -1.60 15.62
N THR A 300 15.76 -2.03 16.84
CA THR A 300 14.72 -1.38 17.65
C THR A 300 15.26 -0.65 18.89
N GLY A 301 16.59 -0.70 19.11
CA GLY A 301 17.23 -0.18 20.33
C GLY A 301 17.56 1.30 20.30
N SER A 302 17.81 1.87 19.11
CA SER A 302 18.19 3.28 18.92
C SER A 302 17.18 4.02 18.09
N SER A 303 17.07 5.33 18.35
CA SER A 303 16.23 6.24 17.55
C SER A 303 17.09 7.05 16.58
N TYR A 304 16.46 7.50 15.50
CA TYR A 304 17.03 8.46 14.57
C TYR A 304 15.94 9.46 14.13
N VAL A 305 16.34 10.49 13.41
CA VAL A 305 15.42 11.48 12.86
C VAL A 305 15.30 11.22 11.37
N ILE A 306 14.06 11.12 10.86
CA ILE A 306 13.80 11.02 9.42
C ILE A 306 14.29 12.28 8.73
N SER A 307 15.09 12.13 7.67
CA SER A 307 15.65 13.23 6.90
C SER A 307 15.48 13.00 5.40
N ASP A 308 15.10 14.04 4.68
CA ASP A 308 14.82 14.00 3.23
C ASP A 308 16.05 13.56 2.41
N ASP A 309 17.25 13.94 2.83
CA ASP A 309 18.53 13.62 2.16
C ASP A 309 18.94 12.14 2.28
N GLN A 310 18.29 11.38 3.14
CA GLN A 310 18.54 9.95 3.34
C GLN A 310 17.60 9.06 2.52
N LEU A 311 16.59 9.65 1.86
CA LEU A 311 15.59 8.90 1.11
C LEU A 311 16.10 8.49 -0.28
N LEU A 312 15.87 7.23 -0.64
CA LEU A 312 16.18 6.68 -1.96
C LEU A 312 15.06 6.91 -2.97
N CYS A 313 13.82 7.07 -2.52
CA CYS A 313 12.67 7.28 -3.40
C CYS A 313 12.84 8.54 -4.26
N SER A 314 12.22 8.55 -5.43
CA SER A 314 12.34 9.65 -6.41
C SER A 314 11.85 11.00 -5.89
N SER A 315 10.92 10.98 -4.95
CA SER A 315 10.33 12.20 -4.35
C SER A 315 11.35 13.10 -3.67
N GLY A 316 12.34 12.52 -2.97
CA GLY A 316 13.35 13.26 -2.21
C GLY A 316 12.76 14.14 -1.11
N TRP A 317 11.62 13.75 -0.55
CA TRP A 317 10.96 14.41 0.59
C TRP A 317 10.06 13.42 1.33
N SER A 318 9.76 13.72 2.60
CA SER A 318 8.82 12.95 3.42
C SER A 318 7.97 13.88 4.29
N PRO A 319 6.65 13.59 4.45
CA PRO A 319 5.81 14.35 5.39
C PRO A 319 6.23 14.15 6.85
N TYR A 320 7.07 13.14 7.12
CA TYR A 320 7.61 12.80 8.43
C TYR A 320 9.01 13.34 8.67
N SER A 321 9.57 14.14 7.76
CA SER A 321 10.89 14.76 7.93
C SER A 321 10.95 15.55 9.24
N GLY A 322 12.01 15.32 10.03
CA GLY A 322 12.18 15.88 11.37
C GLY A 322 11.57 15.03 12.50
N MET A 323 10.76 14.00 12.20
CA MET A 323 10.21 13.10 13.22
C MET A 323 11.28 12.14 13.74
N ARG A 324 11.30 11.96 15.06
CA ARG A 324 12.14 10.94 15.72
C ARG A 324 11.43 9.59 15.70
N VAL A 325 12.10 8.59 15.17
CA VAL A 325 11.56 7.22 15.03
C VAL A 325 12.56 6.19 15.51
N TRP A 326 12.06 4.99 15.77
CA TRP A 326 12.82 3.76 16.00
C TRP A 326 12.60 2.82 14.81
N GLY A 327 13.42 1.78 14.70
CA GLY A 327 13.19 0.80 13.64
C GLY A 327 14.04 1.03 12.39
N SER A 328 15.34 1.24 12.58
CA SER A 328 16.28 1.31 11.45
C SER A 328 16.44 -0.05 10.78
N VAL A 329 16.11 -0.16 9.49
CA VAL A 329 16.35 -1.38 8.70
C VAL A 329 17.85 -1.57 8.53
N ARG A 330 18.38 -2.72 8.97
CA ARG A 330 19.80 -3.02 8.95
C ARG A 330 20.20 -4.09 7.94
N GLU A 331 19.29 -4.91 7.54
CA GLU A 331 19.52 -5.92 6.51
C GLU A 331 18.20 -6.35 5.90
N VAL A 332 18.18 -6.54 4.60
CA VAL A 332 17.10 -7.25 3.92
C VAL A 332 17.69 -8.41 3.13
N ARG A 333 17.11 -9.59 3.31
CA ARG A 333 17.43 -10.79 2.55
C ARG A 333 16.25 -11.23 1.72
N ILE A 334 16.54 -11.58 0.48
CA ILE A 334 15.58 -12.22 -0.43
C ILE A 334 16.23 -13.49 -0.96
N ARG A 335 15.60 -14.63 -0.73
CA ARG A 335 16.15 -15.95 -1.15
C ARG A 335 17.59 -16.21 -0.66
N GLY A 336 17.86 -15.85 0.61
CA GLY A 336 19.17 -16.01 1.22
C GLY A 336 20.25 -14.98 0.81
N ARG A 337 20.01 -14.19 -0.26
CA ARG A 337 20.92 -13.14 -0.70
C ARG A 337 20.65 -11.85 0.08
N VAL A 338 21.68 -11.18 0.57
CA VAL A 338 21.59 -9.82 1.10
C VAL A 338 21.33 -8.88 -0.06
N VAL A 339 20.20 -8.16 -0.02
CA VAL A 339 19.80 -7.17 -1.02
C VAL A 339 19.89 -5.74 -0.51
N TYR A 340 20.00 -5.59 0.83
CA TYR A 340 20.30 -4.34 1.54
C TYR A 340 21.13 -4.67 2.78
N ASP A 341 22.20 -3.91 3.02
CA ASP A 341 23.15 -4.15 4.11
C ASP A 341 23.06 -3.11 5.26
N GLY A 342 22.06 -2.26 5.21
CA GLY A 342 21.85 -1.14 6.14
C GLY A 342 22.38 0.20 5.64
N GLU A 343 23.10 0.21 4.54
CA GLU A 343 23.66 1.41 3.91
C GLU A 343 23.33 1.48 2.42
N GLN A 344 23.44 0.36 1.70
CA GLN A 344 23.31 0.30 0.25
C GLN A 344 22.35 -0.81 -0.20
N VAL A 345 21.59 -0.51 -1.25
CA VAL A 345 20.82 -1.52 -1.98
C VAL A 345 21.73 -2.25 -2.94
N LEU A 346 21.94 -3.55 -2.69
CA LEU A 346 22.82 -4.44 -3.43
C LEU A 346 22.11 -5.17 -4.59
N ALA A 347 20.76 -5.20 -4.56
CA ALA A 347 19.96 -5.74 -5.63
C ALA A 347 20.10 -4.87 -6.89
N GLN A 348 20.15 -5.52 -8.06
CA GLN A 348 20.24 -4.84 -9.35
C GLN A 348 18.87 -4.73 -10.02
N PRO A 349 18.67 -3.78 -10.94
CA PRO A 349 17.50 -3.76 -11.81
C PRO A 349 17.31 -5.12 -12.50
N GLY A 350 16.08 -5.67 -12.44
CA GLY A 350 15.76 -6.99 -12.96
C GLY A 350 16.00 -8.17 -12.00
N ASP A 351 16.50 -7.94 -10.78
CA ASP A 351 16.62 -8.98 -9.74
C ASP A 351 15.23 -9.36 -9.14
N GLY A 352 14.28 -8.41 -9.18
CA GLY A 352 12.92 -8.61 -8.70
C GLY A 352 12.15 -9.62 -9.55
N ARG A 353 11.34 -10.44 -8.88
CA ARG A 353 10.54 -11.46 -9.54
C ARG A 353 9.07 -11.14 -9.45
N ARG A 354 8.35 -11.47 -10.51
CA ARG A 354 6.90 -11.50 -10.49
C ARG A 354 6.43 -12.46 -9.40
N LEU A 355 5.53 -11.99 -8.54
CA LEU A 355 4.87 -12.84 -7.55
C LEU A 355 3.98 -13.85 -8.27
N PRO A 356 3.88 -15.09 -7.73
CA PRO A 356 2.91 -16.05 -8.20
C PRO A 356 1.51 -15.49 -7.99
N SER A 357 0.68 -15.68 -8.97
CA SER A 357 -0.70 -15.23 -9.02
C SER A 357 -1.64 -16.40 -8.75
#